data_5d76ed7c41499193fadd3b90850060a1
#
_entry.id   5d76ed7c41499193fadd3b90850060a1
#
_cell.length_a   1.000
_cell.length_b   1.000
_cell.length_c   1.000
_cell.angle_alpha   90.00
_cell.angle_beta   90.00
_cell.angle_gamma   90.00
#
_symmetry.space_group_name_H-M   'P 1'
#
loop_
_entity.id
_entity.type
_entity.pdbx_description
1 polymer ?
#
loop_
_entity_poly.entity_id
_entity_poly.type
_entity_poly.pdbx_seq_one_letter_code
_entity_poly.pdbx_strand_id
1 'polypeptide(L)'
;TYYELLNDDFVYDSNKKMISYSMPYDWSEKNILVTSTMHQEIIIPKTFGDLMVKSFSADVNGIQIPDGLITIDDFSAENRLVHLVLNQNDILKMSKKIGGLANTMDFSIMPSTDNLPLTTMTENAQFKLNLSWEPQNIESDSTAVFFFEVLDAFLLDRHVSVGYDLSILHDGERIFQTSGISNDSGHSMIEFDVPDDVTGVITLHFENLNG
;
A
#
# COMPACT_ATOMS: atom_id res chain seq x y z
N THR A 1 20.29 18.36 16.56
CA THR A 1 18.95 17.79 16.34
C THR A 1 18.03 18.93 16.01
N TYR A 2 17.45 18.93 14.84
CA TYR A 2 16.44 19.90 14.43
C TYR A 2 15.08 19.23 14.53
N TYR A 3 14.14 19.92 15.16
CA TYR A 3 12.72 19.58 15.11
C TYR A 3 12.02 20.73 14.39
N GLU A 4 11.52 20.47 13.19
CA GLU A 4 10.65 21.40 12.48
C GLU A 4 9.26 20.78 12.42
N LEU A 5 8.25 21.56 12.76
CA LEU A 5 6.85 21.24 12.54
C LEU A 5 6.48 21.80 11.16
N LEU A 6 6.32 20.92 10.19
CA LEU A 6 5.88 21.28 8.84
C LEU A 6 4.35 21.30 8.83
N ASN A 7 3.75 22.46 8.86
CA ASN A 7 2.29 22.59 8.90
C ASN A 7 1.67 23.08 7.58
N ASP A 8 2.42 23.82 6.76
CA ASP A 8 1.82 24.58 5.67
C ASP A 8 1.86 23.87 4.30
N ASP A 9 2.76 22.90 4.10
CA ASP A 9 2.93 22.21 2.82
C ASP A 9 2.52 20.74 2.86
N PHE A 10 1.81 20.31 3.92
CA PHE A 10 1.35 18.94 4.06
C PHE A 10 -0.01 18.78 3.37
N VAL A 11 -0.05 17.96 2.32
CA VAL A 11 -1.23 17.71 1.50
C VAL A 11 -1.56 16.23 1.49
N TYR A 12 -2.84 15.89 1.63
CA TYR A 12 -3.36 14.56 1.36
C TYR A 12 -4.22 14.57 0.10
N ASP A 13 -3.81 13.79 -0.91
CA ASP A 13 -4.60 13.51 -2.11
C ASP A 13 -5.41 12.23 -1.88
N SER A 14 -6.72 12.36 -1.72
CA SER A 14 -7.62 11.24 -1.45
C SER A 14 -7.77 10.28 -2.64
N ASN A 15 -7.64 10.77 -3.87
CA ASN A 15 -7.74 9.94 -5.07
C ASN A 15 -6.53 9.01 -5.22
N LYS A 16 -5.35 9.52 -4.88
CA LYS A 16 -4.10 8.76 -4.92
C LYS A 16 -3.76 8.10 -3.59
N LYS A 17 -4.51 8.40 -2.51
CA LYS A 17 -4.19 8.04 -1.13
C LYS A 17 -2.76 8.43 -0.75
N MET A 18 -2.30 9.57 -1.23
CA MET A 18 -0.93 10.02 -1.15
C MET A 18 -0.80 11.21 -0.20
N ILE A 19 0.15 11.10 0.72
CA ILE A 19 0.63 12.22 1.52
C ILE A 19 1.81 12.85 0.77
N SER A 20 1.80 14.17 0.63
CA SER A 20 2.93 14.92 0.10
C SER A 20 3.24 16.13 0.95
N TYR A 21 4.52 16.44 1.09
CA TYR A 21 5.02 17.63 1.76
C TYR A 21 6.42 17.96 1.29
N SER A 22 6.81 19.21 1.50
CA SER A 22 8.11 19.73 1.10
C SER A 22 8.83 20.33 2.31
N MET A 23 10.15 20.20 2.33
CA MET A 23 10.99 20.87 3.33
C MET A 23 12.22 21.48 2.66
N PRO A 24 12.69 22.66 3.11
CA PRO A 24 13.94 23.24 2.65
C PRO A 24 15.12 22.29 2.91
N TYR A 25 15.96 22.07 1.90
CA TYR A 25 17.14 21.26 2.05
C TYR A 25 18.26 21.72 1.11
N ASP A 26 19.46 21.84 1.66
CA ASP A 26 20.66 22.14 0.89
C ASP A 26 21.32 20.83 0.42
N TRP A 27 21.18 20.54 -0.87
CA TRP A 27 21.72 19.34 -1.52
C TRP A 27 23.23 19.43 -1.81
N SER A 28 23.92 20.47 -1.29
CA SER A 28 25.37 20.56 -1.44
C SER A 28 26.07 19.40 -0.73
N GLU A 29 27.16 18.93 -1.32
CA GLU A 29 27.97 17.85 -0.74
C GLU A 29 28.44 18.22 0.67
N LYS A 30 28.75 19.48 0.92
CA LYS A 30 29.15 19.98 2.25
C LYS A 30 28.08 19.77 3.27
N ASN A 31 26.81 20.03 2.96
CA ASN A 31 25.70 19.83 3.87
C ASN A 31 25.40 18.33 4.08
N ILE A 32 25.46 17.55 3.00
CA ILE A 32 25.24 16.10 3.08
C ILE A 32 26.30 15.44 3.96
N LEU A 33 27.56 15.84 3.87
CA LEU A 33 28.65 15.27 4.66
C LEU A 33 28.52 15.52 6.17
N VAL A 34 27.76 16.53 6.60
CA VAL A 34 27.47 16.79 8.02
C VAL A 34 26.11 16.24 8.47
N THR A 35 25.31 15.73 7.53
CA THR A 35 24.01 15.10 7.82
C THR A 35 24.21 13.60 8.06
N SER A 36 24.15 13.14 9.30
CA SER A 36 24.31 11.71 9.60
C SER A 36 23.09 10.90 9.24
N THR A 37 21.92 11.42 9.59
CA THR A 37 20.62 10.75 9.39
C THR A 37 19.54 11.80 9.32
N MET A 38 18.59 11.60 8.43
CA MET A 38 17.32 12.31 8.40
C MET A 38 16.23 11.34 8.82
N HIS A 39 15.45 11.71 9.81
CA HIS A 39 14.33 10.94 10.31
C HIS A 39 13.06 11.77 10.22
N GLN A 40 12.08 11.27 9.48
CA GLN A 40 10.73 11.83 9.37
C GLN A 40 9.76 10.92 10.10
N GLU A 41 8.85 11.51 10.85
CA GLU A 41 7.76 10.82 11.53
C GLU A 41 6.44 11.42 11.07
N ILE A 42 5.55 10.57 10.54
CA ILE A 42 4.22 10.95 10.12
C ILE A 42 3.24 10.27 11.04
N ILE A 43 2.42 11.08 11.73
CA ILE A 43 1.40 10.59 12.65
C ILE A 43 0.08 10.49 11.89
N ILE A 44 -0.47 9.29 11.80
CA ILE A 44 -1.72 9.00 11.12
C ILE A 44 -2.73 8.51 12.16
N PRO A 45 -3.85 9.22 12.39
CA PRO A 45 -4.91 8.71 13.25
C PRO A 45 -5.43 7.36 12.74
N LYS A 46 -5.60 6.38 13.62
CA LYS A 46 -6.11 5.04 13.22
C LYS A 46 -7.56 5.06 12.70
N THR A 47 -8.27 6.14 12.93
CA THR A 47 -9.57 6.40 12.31
C THR A 47 -9.48 6.78 10.82
N PHE A 48 -8.27 7.04 10.32
CA PHE A 48 -8.04 7.41 8.92
C PHE A 48 -7.80 6.15 8.08
N GLY A 49 -8.90 5.47 7.71
CA GLY A 49 -8.90 4.13 7.11
C GLY A 49 -8.07 3.99 5.82
N ASP A 50 -8.02 5.02 4.99
CA ASP A 50 -7.29 5.02 3.71
C ASP A 50 -5.80 4.69 3.82
N LEU A 51 -5.20 5.00 4.96
CA LEU A 51 -3.77 4.79 5.23
C LEU A 51 -3.51 3.69 6.27
N MET A 52 -4.53 2.88 6.60
CA MET A 52 -4.36 1.71 7.47
C MET A 52 -3.90 0.49 6.67
N VAL A 53 -2.80 0.63 5.97
CA VAL A 53 -2.18 -0.37 5.10
C VAL A 53 -1.01 -1.06 5.79
N LYS A 54 -0.53 -2.19 5.24
CA LYS A 54 0.57 -2.97 5.80
C LYS A 54 1.94 -2.32 5.57
N SER A 55 2.12 -1.61 4.47
CA SER A 55 3.37 -0.90 4.16
C SER A 55 3.11 0.31 3.27
N PHE A 56 4.09 1.20 3.22
CA PHE A 56 4.11 2.37 2.37
C PHE A 56 5.29 2.31 1.41
N SER A 57 5.09 2.87 0.23
CA SER A 57 6.18 3.32 -0.63
C SER A 57 6.33 4.82 -0.51
N ALA A 58 7.54 5.30 -0.71
CA ALA A 58 7.79 6.74 -0.72
C ALA A 58 8.84 7.12 -1.77
N ASP A 59 8.79 8.36 -2.16
CA ASP A 59 9.85 8.98 -2.95
C ASP A 59 10.28 10.33 -2.37
N VAL A 60 11.48 10.75 -2.76
CA VAL A 60 12.02 12.09 -2.50
C VAL A 60 12.42 12.69 -3.83
N ASN A 61 11.83 13.83 -4.18
CA ASN A 61 12.06 14.50 -5.46
C ASN A 61 11.88 13.54 -6.67
N GLY A 62 10.88 12.64 -6.59
CA GLY A 62 10.60 11.63 -7.61
C GLY A 62 11.59 10.45 -7.64
N ILE A 63 12.47 10.31 -6.65
CA ILE A 63 13.38 9.18 -6.50
C ILE A 63 12.85 8.25 -5.44
N GLN A 64 12.50 7.03 -5.83
CA GLN A 64 11.97 6.02 -4.93
C GLN A 64 12.95 5.71 -3.78
N ILE A 65 12.42 5.67 -2.58
CA ILE A 65 13.12 5.27 -1.36
C ILE A 65 13.05 3.74 -1.24
N PRO A 66 14.14 3.06 -0.91
CA PRO A 66 14.10 1.62 -0.61
C PRO A 66 13.13 1.28 0.52
N ASP A 67 12.33 0.23 0.38
CA ASP A 67 11.26 -0.14 1.33
C ASP A 67 11.76 -0.36 2.76
N GLY A 68 12.97 -0.88 2.92
CA GLY A 68 13.57 -1.09 4.25
C GLY A 68 13.86 0.20 5.05
N LEU A 69 13.70 1.39 4.44
CA LEU A 69 13.88 2.69 5.09
C LEU A 69 12.57 3.31 5.55
N ILE A 70 11.44 2.62 5.29
CA ILE A 70 10.11 3.00 5.73
C ILE A 70 9.60 1.93 6.69
N THR A 71 9.23 2.34 7.90
CA THR A 71 8.70 1.42 8.90
C THR A 71 7.43 1.97 9.52
N ILE A 72 6.55 1.06 9.97
CA ILE A 72 5.28 1.39 10.61
C ILE A 72 5.37 0.99 12.08
N ASP A 73 4.97 1.90 12.96
CA ASP A 73 4.77 1.64 14.39
C ASP A 73 3.29 1.81 14.73
N ASP A 74 2.66 0.72 15.18
CA ASP A 74 1.25 0.63 15.54
C ASP A 74 1.02 0.44 17.06
N PHE A 75 2.03 0.67 17.90
CA PHE A 75 1.93 0.46 19.35
C PHE A 75 0.95 1.41 20.05
N SER A 76 0.77 2.63 19.53
CA SER A 76 -0.24 3.54 20.05
C SER A 76 -1.66 3.05 19.75
N ALA A 77 -2.58 3.21 20.70
CA ALA A 77 -4.00 2.86 20.50
C ALA A 77 -4.70 3.79 19.51
N GLU A 78 -4.30 5.05 19.44
CA GLU A 78 -5.00 6.09 18.68
C GLU A 78 -4.32 6.41 17.35
N ASN A 79 -3.00 6.27 17.27
CA ASN A 79 -2.22 6.70 16.14
C ASN A 79 -1.30 5.59 15.62
N ARG A 80 -1.04 5.64 14.34
CA ARG A 80 0.02 4.95 13.62
C ARG A 80 1.15 5.95 13.37
N LEU A 81 2.40 5.54 13.54
CA LEU A 81 3.54 6.33 13.12
C LEU A 81 4.18 5.65 11.90
N VAL A 82 4.44 6.45 10.89
CA VAL A 82 5.24 6.03 9.73
C VAL A 82 6.58 6.73 9.84
N HIS A 83 7.63 5.94 10.01
CA HIS A 83 8.99 6.43 10.08
C HIS A 83 9.66 6.28 8.72
N LEU A 84 10.32 7.33 8.27
CA LEU A 84 11.16 7.35 7.10
C LEU A 84 12.56 7.77 7.53
N VAL A 85 13.54 6.87 7.33
CA VAL A 85 14.90 7.09 7.83
C VAL A 85 15.89 7.01 6.66
N LEU A 86 16.49 8.15 6.31
CA LEU A 86 17.51 8.26 5.29
C LEU A 86 18.88 8.46 5.96
N ASN A 87 19.83 7.58 5.72
CA ASN A 87 21.19 7.79 6.15
C ASN A 87 21.96 8.65 5.13
N GLN A 88 23.15 9.11 5.53
CA GLN A 88 24.00 9.95 4.69
C GLN A 88 24.26 9.37 3.29
N ASN A 89 24.49 8.04 3.21
CA ASN A 89 24.75 7.39 1.93
C ASN A 89 23.53 7.38 1.01
N ASP A 90 22.33 7.25 1.56
CA ASP A 90 21.09 7.31 0.79
C ASP A 90 20.89 8.71 0.24
N ILE A 91 21.06 9.74 1.08
CA ILE A 91 20.98 11.14 0.67
C ILE A 91 22.03 11.46 -0.42
N LEU A 92 23.26 10.95 -0.28
CA LEU A 92 24.29 11.13 -1.27
C LEU A 92 23.97 10.46 -2.61
N LYS A 93 23.35 9.28 -2.59
CA LYS A 93 22.89 8.62 -3.83
C LYS A 93 21.78 9.42 -4.51
N MET A 94 20.86 9.99 -3.74
CA MET A 94 19.78 10.83 -4.24
C MET A 94 20.32 12.12 -4.85
N SER A 95 21.26 12.80 -4.17
CA SER A 95 21.83 14.07 -4.65
C SER A 95 22.47 13.94 -6.03
N LYS A 96 23.10 12.81 -6.33
CA LYS A 96 23.68 12.51 -7.64
C LYS A 96 22.63 12.41 -8.76
N LYS A 97 21.41 11.97 -8.42
CA LYS A 97 20.30 11.87 -9.37
C LYS A 97 19.56 13.21 -9.54
N ILE A 98 19.46 13.99 -8.46
CA ILE A 98 18.80 15.30 -8.44
C ILE A 98 19.61 16.36 -9.18
N GLY A 99 20.93 16.20 -9.24
CA GLY A 99 21.80 17.10 -10.03
C GLY A 99 22.00 18.48 -9.41
N GLY A 100 21.78 18.67 -8.12
CA GLY A 100 22.10 19.91 -7.37
C GLY A 100 21.25 21.14 -7.70
N LEU A 101 20.14 20.97 -8.42
CA LEU A 101 19.25 22.07 -8.82
C LEU A 101 18.08 22.29 -7.83
N ALA A 102 17.81 21.33 -6.95
CA ALA A 102 16.74 21.44 -5.96
C ALA A 102 17.25 22.13 -4.68
N ASN A 103 16.39 22.92 -4.08
CA ASN A 103 16.59 23.55 -2.76
C ASN A 103 15.59 23.04 -1.72
N THR A 104 14.88 21.97 -2.07
CA THR A 104 13.88 21.30 -1.23
C THR A 104 14.06 19.79 -1.28
N MET A 105 13.59 19.11 -0.26
CA MET A 105 13.19 17.71 -0.30
C MET A 105 11.67 17.64 -0.38
N ASP A 106 11.17 17.12 -1.50
CA ASP A 106 9.75 16.94 -1.75
C ASP A 106 9.42 15.46 -1.55
N PHE A 107 8.66 15.16 -0.51
CA PHE A 107 8.27 13.80 -0.13
C PHE A 107 6.91 13.46 -0.69
N SER A 108 6.77 12.25 -1.23
CA SER A 108 5.49 11.63 -1.52
C SER A 108 5.46 10.25 -0.88
N ILE A 109 4.39 9.96 -0.12
CA ILE A 109 4.22 8.71 0.61
C ILE A 109 2.83 8.18 0.32
N MET A 110 2.75 6.93 -0.14
CA MET A 110 1.51 6.28 -0.53
C MET A 110 1.49 4.81 -0.07
N PRO A 111 0.32 4.19 0.04
CA PRO A 111 0.24 2.75 0.22
C PRO A 111 1.13 2.02 -0.78
N SER A 112 1.99 1.12 -0.29
CA SER A 112 2.84 0.33 -1.18
C SER A 112 1.97 -0.65 -1.96
N THR A 113 2.18 -0.74 -3.26
CA THR A 113 1.58 -1.75 -4.12
C THR A 113 2.26 -3.11 -3.97
N ASP A 114 3.44 -3.15 -3.34
CA ASP A 114 4.17 -4.40 -3.06
C ASP A 114 3.56 -5.24 -1.92
N ASN A 115 2.39 -4.81 -1.38
CA ASN A 115 1.62 -5.58 -0.40
C ASN A 115 0.82 -6.75 -0.98
N LEU A 116 0.89 -6.96 -2.25
CA LEU A 116 0.26 -8.10 -2.88
C LEU A 116 1.15 -9.35 -2.75
N PRO A 117 0.57 -10.52 -2.47
CA PRO A 117 -0.86 -10.71 -2.27
C PRO A 117 -1.36 -10.22 -0.91
N LEU A 118 -2.57 -9.66 -0.87
CA LEU A 118 -3.28 -9.48 0.39
C LEU A 118 -3.63 -10.85 0.96
N THR A 119 -3.33 -11.05 2.24
CA THR A 119 -3.58 -12.33 2.90
C THR A 119 -4.68 -12.17 3.95
N THR A 120 -5.68 -13.03 3.92
CA THR A 120 -6.72 -13.11 4.94
C THR A 120 -7.05 -14.55 5.31
N MET A 121 -7.69 -14.75 6.46
CA MET A 121 -8.22 -16.04 6.90
C MET A 121 -9.74 -16.02 6.81
N THR A 122 -10.32 -17.15 6.50
CA THR A 122 -11.78 -17.34 6.65
C THR A 122 -12.19 -17.24 8.12
N GLU A 123 -13.45 -16.89 8.40
CA GLU A 123 -13.96 -16.76 9.78
C GLU A 123 -13.77 -18.04 10.60
N ASN A 124 -13.90 -19.21 9.98
CA ASN A 124 -13.66 -20.50 10.62
C ASN A 124 -12.18 -20.89 10.70
N ALA A 125 -11.28 -20.02 10.24
CA ALA A 125 -9.82 -20.21 10.18
C ALA A 125 -9.38 -21.47 9.40
N GLN A 126 -10.23 -22.05 8.57
CA GLN A 126 -9.92 -23.24 7.78
C GLN A 126 -9.06 -22.92 6.57
N PHE A 127 -9.38 -21.83 5.89
CA PHE A 127 -8.68 -21.42 4.68
C PHE A 127 -8.00 -20.08 4.86
N LYS A 128 -6.85 -19.96 4.21
CA LYS A 128 -6.10 -18.73 4.03
C LYS A 128 -6.19 -18.35 2.57
N LEU A 129 -6.59 -17.12 2.28
CA LEU A 129 -6.67 -16.57 0.95
C LEU A 129 -5.55 -15.57 0.74
N ASN A 130 -4.86 -15.68 -0.37
CA ASN A 130 -3.98 -14.66 -0.90
C ASN A 130 -4.61 -14.07 -2.15
N LEU A 131 -4.71 -12.74 -2.22
CA LEU A 131 -5.36 -12.00 -3.29
C LEU A 131 -4.40 -10.99 -3.90
N SER A 132 -4.32 -10.97 -5.22
CA SER A 132 -3.63 -9.93 -5.99
C SER A 132 -4.52 -9.47 -7.15
N TRP A 133 -4.17 -8.38 -7.80
CA TRP A 133 -4.90 -7.86 -8.96
C TRP A 133 -4.01 -7.07 -9.91
N GLU A 134 -4.48 -6.95 -11.16
CA GLU A 134 -3.89 -6.15 -12.22
C GLU A 134 -5.02 -5.38 -12.96
N PRO A 135 -4.80 -4.11 -13.36
CA PRO A 135 -3.64 -3.27 -13.01
C PRO A 135 -3.64 -2.92 -11.51
N GLN A 136 -2.49 -2.57 -10.95
CA GLN A 136 -2.37 -2.23 -9.52
C GLN A 136 -3.29 -1.07 -9.12
N ASN A 137 -3.41 -0.06 -9.98
CA ASN A 137 -4.40 1.00 -9.84
C ASN A 137 -5.62 0.63 -10.68
N ILE A 138 -6.72 0.28 -10.03
CA ILE A 138 -7.99 -0.01 -10.67
C ILE A 138 -8.69 1.33 -10.91
N GLU A 139 -8.98 1.62 -12.17
CA GLU A 139 -9.68 2.84 -12.58
C GLU A 139 -11.12 2.50 -13.00
N SER A 140 -12.04 3.47 -12.85
CA SER A 140 -13.40 3.35 -13.41
C SER A 140 -13.35 3.20 -14.94
N ASP A 141 -14.34 2.54 -15.52
CA ASP A 141 -14.41 2.24 -16.97
C ASP A 141 -13.17 1.45 -17.48
N SER A 142 -12.62 0.58 -16.62
CA SER A 142 -11.48 -0.29 -16.96
C SER A 142 -11.78 -1.73 -16.60
N THR A 143 -10.96 -2.66 -17.06
CA THR A 143 -11.03 -4.07 -16.66
C THR A 143 -9.96 -4.34 -15.60
N ALA A 144 -10.36 -4.89 -14.46
CA ALA A 144 -9.47 -5.41 -13.43
C ALA A 144 -9.47 -6.94 -13.47
N VAL A 145 -8.30 -7.54 -13.23
CA VAL A 145 -8.16 -8.99 -13.10
C VAL A 145 -7.73 -9.29 -11.68
N PHE A 146 -8.55 -10.05 -10.97
CA PHE A 146 -8.23 -10.54 -9.63
C PHE A 146 -7.68 -11.95 -9.71
N PHE A 147 -6.55 -12.16 -9.04
CA PHE A 147 -5.92 -13.47 -8.87
C PHE A 147 -5.99 -13.82 -7.40
N PHE A 148 -6.47 -15.02 -7.09
CA PHE A 148 -6.42 -15.49 -5.71
C PHE A 148 -5.99 -16.95 -5.64
N GLU A 149 -5.44 -17.31 -4.51
CA GLU A 149 -5.08 -18.68 -4.15
C GLU A 149 -5.66 -19.03 -2.78
N VAL A 150 -6.03 -20.27 -2.62
CA VAL A 150 -6.59 -20.80 -1.38
C VAL A 150 -5.66 -21.86 -0.81
N LEU A 151 -5.36 -21.72 0.46
CA LEU A 151 -4.49 -22.58 1.21
C LEU A 151 -5.25 -23.17 2.40
N ASP A 152 -5.06 -24.45 2.70
CA ASP A 152 -5.55 -25.05 3.92
C ASP A 152 -4.63 -24.67 5.10
N ALA A 153 -5.15 -23.87 6.02
CA ALA A 153 -4.39 -23.35 7.14
C ALA A 153 -3.97 -24.43 8.17
N PHE A 154 -4.67 -25.57 8.21
CA PHE A 154 -4.34 -26.68 9.09
C PHE A 154 -3.31 -27.64 8.48
N LEU A 155 -3.16 -27.64 7.16
CA LEU A 155 -2.24 -28.49 6.42
C LEU A 155 -0.97 -27.75 5.99
N LEU A 156 -0.41 -26.91 6.85
CA LEU A 156 0.85 -26.16 6.60
C LEU A 156 0.80 -25.30 5.32
N ASP A 157 -0.31 -24.57 5.15
CA ASP A 157 -0.53 -23.72 3.97
C ASP A 157 -0.48 -24.50 2.64
N ARG A 158 -1.01 -25.72 2.62
CA ARG A 158 -1.13 -26.50 1.39
C ARG A 158 -2.20 -25.91 0.50
N HIS A 159 -1.89 -25.74 -0.79
CA HIS A 159 -2.88 -25.35 -1.80
C HIS A 159 -4.00 -26.36 -1.89
N VAL A 160 -5.23 -25.87 -1.96
CA VAL A 160 -6.44 -26.70 -2.05
C VAL A 160 -7.39 -26.14 -3.10
N SER A 161 -8.01 -27.06 -3.87
CA SER A 161 -9.11 -26.69 -4.74
C SER A 161 -10.37 -26.50 -3.92
N VAL A 162 -11.05 -25.37 -4.10
CA VAL A 162 -12.30 -25.04 -3.41
C VAL A 162 -13.33 -24.48 -4.38
N GLY A 163 -14.60 -24.80 -4.13
CA GLY A 163 -15.71 -24.02 -4.66
C GLY A 163 -15.79 -22.68 -3.93
N TYR A 164 -16.21 -21.63 -4.61
CA TYR A 164 -16.36 -20.29 -4.04
C TYR A 164 -17.47 -19.50 -4.71
N ASP A 165 -18.06 -18.60 -3.94
CA ASP A 165 -18.85 -17.49 -4.44
C ASP A 165 -18.09 -16.19 -4.15
N LEU A 166 -17.96 -15.31 -5.16
CA LEU A 166 -17.37 -13.99 -5.01
C LEU A 166 -18.40 -12.92 -5.33
N SER A 167 -18.53 -11.95 -4.45
CA SER A 167 -19.24 -10.69 -4.71
C SER A 167 -18.29 -9.52 -4.58
N ILE A 168 -18.45 -8.52 -5.47
CA ILE A 168 -17.80 -7.22 -5.33
C ILE A 168 -18.87 -6.21 -4.93
N LEU A 169 -18.59 -5.47 -3.85
CA LEU A 169 -19.49 -4.47 -3.29
C LEU A 169 -18.84 -3.09 -3.42
N HIS A 170 -19.64 -2.09 -3.75
CA HIS A 170 -19.30 -0.67 -3.68
C HIS A 170 -20.39 0.05 -2.89
N ASP A 171 -20.01 0.81 -1.86
CA ASP A 171 -20.92 1.49 -0.93
C ASP A 171 -22.01 0.56 -0.33
N GLY A 172 -21.67 -0.74 -0.15
CA GLY A 172 -22.57 -1.76 0.37
C GLY A 172 -23.53 -2.36 -0.66
N GLU A 173 -23.56 -1.86 -1.89
CA GLU A 173 -24.31 -2.43 -3.00
C GLU A 173 -23.46 -3.40 -3.81
N ARG A 174 -24.08 -4.50 -4.26
CA ARG A 174 -23.38 -5.50 -5.07
C ARG A 174 -23.32 -5.04 -6.53
N ILE A 175 -22.11 -4.83 -7.02
CA ILE A 175 -21.84 -4.43 -8.40
C ILE A 175 -21.38 -5.59 -9.29
N PHE A 176 -20.93 -6.71 -8.70
CA PHE A 176 -20.52 -7.91 -9.43
C PHE A 176 -20.72 -9.16 -8.58
N GLN A 177 -21.01 -10.28 -9.24
CA GLN A 177 -21.08 -11.60 -8.58
C GLN A 177 -20.67 -12.69 -9.56
N THR A 178 -19.89 -13.66 -9.08
CA THR A 178 -19.54 -14.87 -9.81
C THR A 178 -19.36 -16.03 -8.84
N SER A 179 -19.46 -17.26 -9.36
CA SER A 179 -19.18 -18.48 -8.64
C SER A 179 -18.24 -19.34 -9.47
N GLY A 180 -17.37 -20.09 -8.82
CA GLY A 180 -16.42 -20.93 -9.52
C GLY A 180 -15.80 -22.00 -8.63
N ILE A 181 -14.84 -22.71 -9.22
CA ILE A 181 -13.99 -23.67 -8.52
C ILE A 181 -12.54 -23.28 -8.85
N SER A 182 -11.70 -23.13 -7.84
CA SER A 182 -10.27 -22.94 -8.05
C SER A 182 -9.65 -24.20 -8.64
N ASN A 183 -8.54 -24.06 -9.36
CA ASN A 183 -7.86 -25.22 -9.94
C ASN A 183 -7.24 -26.11 -8.85
N ASP A 184 -6.66 -27.25 -9.24
CA ASP A 184 -6.04 -28.22 -8.31
C ASP A 184 -4.90 -27.64 -7.47
N SER A 185 -4.31 -26.51 -7.90
CA SER A 185 -3.31 -25.75 -7.16
C SER A 185 -3.93 -24.60 -6.35
N GLY A 186 -5.24 -24.57 -6.15
CA GLY A 186 -5.95 -23.55 -5.37
C GLY A 186 -6.08 -22.18 -6.04
N HIS A 187 -5.61 -22.02 -7.28
CA HIS A 187 -5.60 -20.72 -7.96
C HIS A 187 -6.89 -20.47 -8.75
N SER A 188 -7.31 -19.22 -8.80
CA SER A 188 -8.37 -18.75 -9.67
C SER A 188 -8.08 -17.34 -10.19
N MET A 189 -8.70 -17.00 -11.31
CA MET A 189 -8.61 -15.70 -11.97
C MET A 189 -10.02 -15.22 -12.31
N ILE A 190 -10.31 -13.97 -12.04
CA ILE A 190 -11.62 -13.36 -12.27
C ILE A 190 -11.41 -12.00 -12.93
N GLU A 191 -12.03 -11.82 -14.09
CA GLU A 191 -12.10 -10.53 -14.77
C GLU A 191 -13.33 -9.77 -14.27
N PHE A 192 -13.16 -8.49 -14.03
CA PHE A 192 -14.19 -7.58 -13.58
C PHE A 192 -14.11 -6.26 -14.36
N ASP A 193 -15.15 -5.96 -15.11
CA ASP A 193 -15.31 -4.68 -15.78
C ASP A 193 -15.84 -3.68 -14.75
N VAL A 194 -15.00 -2.71 -14.41
CA VAL A 194 -15.29 -1.68 -13.40
C VAL A 194 -16.28 -0.67 -13.99
N PRO A 195 -17.47 -0.49 -13.41
CA PRO A 195 -18.41 0.51 -13.90
C PRO A 195 -17.83 1.94 -13.88
N ASP A 196 -18.30 2.81 -14.75
CA ASP A 196 -17.84 4.19 -14.92
C ASP A 196 -18.12 5.10 -13.72
N ASP A 197 -19.13 4.75 -12.91
CA ASP A 197 -19.56 5.47 -11.71
C ASP A 197 -18.90 4.95 -10.41
N VAL A 198 -18.10 3.86 -10.47
CA VAL A 198 -17.43 3.29 -9.30
C VAL A 198 -16.15 4.05 -8.99
N THR A 199 -16.12 4.71 -7.84
CA THR A 199 -14.96 5.43 -7.32
C THR A 199 -14.77 5.14 -5.83
N GLY A 200 -13.52 5.04 -5.39
CA GLY A 200 -13.21 4.80 -3.97
C GLY A 200 -13.02 3.32 -3.63
N VAL A 201 -13.55 2.88 -2.50
CA VAL A 201 -13.29 1.55 -1.96
C VAL A 201 -14.26 0.52 -2.53
N ILE A 202 -13.74 -0.57 -3.07
CA ILE A 202 -14.49 -1.80 -3.35
C ILE A 202 -14.18 -2.87 -2.32
N THR A 203 -15.17 -3.67 -1.98
CA THR A 203 -15.02 -4.79 -1.04
C THR A 203 -15.24 -6.10 -1.79
N LEU A 204 -14.25 -6.99 -1.73
CA LEU A 204 -14.38 -8.35 -2.24
C LEU A 204 -14.86 -9.25 -1.11
N HIS A 205 -15.97 -9.94 -1.34
CA HIS A 205 -16.60 -10.81 -0.36
C HIS A 205 -16.62 -12.25 -0.89
N PHE A 206 -15.84 -13.11 -0.26
CA PHE A 206 -15.77 -14.54 -0.58
C PHE A 206 -16.69 -15.31 0.37
N GLU A 207 -17.58 -16.13 -0.20
CA GLU A 207 -18.53 -16.97 0.53
C GLU A 207 -18.45 -18.40 0.02
N ASN A 208 -19.07 -19.32 0.78
CA ASN A 208 -19.24 -20.72 0.39
C ASN A 208 -17.95 -21.42 -0.04
N LEU A 209 -16.83 -21.10 0.64
CA LEU A 209 -15.59 -21.81 0.41
C LEU A 209 -15.72 -23.26 0.88
N ASN A 210 -15.80 -24.17 -0.08
CA ASN A 210 -15.97 -25.61 0.13
C ASN A 210 -14.86 -26.38 -0.56
N GLY A 211 -14.09 -27.17 0.19
CA GLY A 211 -13.04 -28.07 -0.30
C GLY A 211 -13.45 -29.52 -0.27
#